data_d2ac8a28f618d064ac2b012bf6cf8e1d
#
_entry.id   d2ac8a28f618d064ac2b012bf6cf8e1d
#
_cell.length_a   1.000
_cell.length_b   1.000
_cell.length_c   1.000
_cell.angle_alpha   90.00
_cell.angle_beta   90.00
_cell.angle_gamma   90.00
#
_symmetry.space_group_name_H-M   'P 1'
#
loop_
_entity.id
_entity.type
_entity.pdbx_description
1 polymer ?
#
loop_
_entity_poly.entity_id
_entity_poly.type
_entity_poly.pdbx_seq_one_letter_code
_entity_poly.pdbx_strand_id
1 'polypeptide(L)'
;MQSDLLTITAVDTNILGDIFFADPDFGPLSKSALQRCRLEGSLIACEVVWAEIVAAFSSTSLLEAAMGGLTIGFSPMDLQSCLYAGNAWKEYRKAGGSRQRMIADFLIGSHALKHATRLLTRDRGFYRKYFPDLIVLDPTIP
;
A
#
# COMPACT_ATOMS: atom_id res chain seq x y z
N MET A 1 11.22 22.01 -0.15
CA MET A 1 10.03 22.71 -0.66
C MET A 1 8.79 22.20 0.07
N GLN A 2 7.82 23.06 0.20
CA GLN A 2 6.62 22.70 0.95
C GLN A 2 5.78 21.64 0.29
N SER A 3 5.82 21.53 -1.04
CA SER A 3 5.12 20.47 -1.76
C SER A 3 5.58 19.09 -1.33
N ASP A 4 6.88 18.93 -1.00
CA ASP A 4 7.44 17.65 -0.59
C ASP A 4 6.92 17.24 0.79
N LEU A 5 6.72 18.22 1.67
CA LEU A 5 6.19 17.97 3.02
C LEU A 5 4.75 17.49 2.98
N LEU A 6 4.02 17.79 1.90
CA LEU A 6 2.62 17.40 1.72
C LEU A 6 2.43 16.07 1.00
N THR A 7 3.51 15.49 0.47
CA THR A 7 3.43 14.20 -0.21
C THR A 7 3.36 13.08 0.81
N ILE A 8 2.30 12.30 0.72
CA ILE A 8 2.09 11.13 1.58
C ILE A 8 1.96 9.92 0.68
N THR A 9 2.87 8.95 0.85
CA THR A 9 2.83 7.70 0.09
C THR A 9 2.31 6.58 0.97
N ALA A 10 1.20 5.97 0.56
CA ALA A 10 0.72 4.73 1.16
C ALA A 10 1.48 3.56 0.51
N VAL A 11 1.81 2.55 1.30
CA VAL A 11 2.63 1.42 0.85
C VAL A 11 1.79 0.16 0.86
N ASP A 12 1.72 -0.53 -0.28
CA ASP A 12 1.01 -1.80 -0.40
C ASP A 12 1.85 -2.93 0.20
N THR A 13 1.18 -3.99 0.61
CA THR A 13 1.81 -5.16 1.22
C THR A 13 2.86 -5.80 0.32
N ASN A 14 2.63 -5.84 -1.01
CA ASN A 14 3.59 -6.47 -1.93
C ASN A 14 4.96 -5.79 -1.91
N ILE A 15 5.00 -4.48 -1.71
CA ILE A 15 6.27 -3.74 -1.62
C ILE A 15 7.05 -4.17 -0.37
N LEU A 16 6.37 -4.23 0.77
CA LEU A 16 6.99 -4.64 2.03
C LEU A 16 7.42 -6.10 1.99
N GLY A 17 6.59 -6.95 1.39
CA GLY A 17 6.95 -8.35 1.20
C GLY A 17 8.22 -8.52 0.37
N ASP A 18 8.36 -7.77 -0.71
CA ASP A 18 9.56 -7.79 -1.56
C ASP A 18 10.81 -7.48 -0.74
N ILE A 19 10.71 -6.50 0.15
CA ILE A 19 11.84 -6.04 0.96
C ILE A 19 12.14 -7.04 2.08
N PHE A 20 11.12 -7.42 2.85
CA PHE A 20 11.30 -8.24 4.06
C PHE A 20 11.61 -9.69 3.75
N PHE A 21 11.11 -10.23 2.63
CA PHE A 21 11.44 -11.57 2.17
C PHE A 21 12.64 -11.59 1.23
N ALA A 22 13.27 -10.42 0.99
CA ALA A 22 14.45 -10.26 0.14
C ALA A 22 14.24 -10.89 -1.24
N ASP A 23 13.13 -10.55 -1.89
CA ASP A 23 12.81 -11.04 -3.24
C ASP A 23 13.96 -10.66 -4.19
N PRO A 24 14.56 -11.63 -4.90
CA PRO A 24 15.74 -11.35 -5.72
C PRO A 24 15.44 -10.45 -6.93
N ASP A 25 14.21 -10.47 -7.44
CA ASP A 25 13.83 -9.69 -8.62
C ASP A 25 13.28 -8.33 -8.23
N PHE A 26 12.35 -8.28 -7.27
CA PHE A 26 11.63 -7.06 -6.93
C PHE A 26 12.14 -6.37 -5.68
N GLY A 27 12.86 -7.08 -4.81
CA GLY A 27 13.35 -6.51 -3.54
C GLY A 27 14.15 -5.23 -3.73
N PRO A 28 15.20 -5.23 -4.57
CA PRO A 28 16.00 -4.02 -4.80
C PRO A 28 15.19 -2.87 -5.39
N LEU A 29 14.28 -3.16 -6.33
CA LEU A 29 13.43 -2.14 -6.96
C LEU A 29 12.45 -1.53 -5.97
N SER A 30 11.79 -2.37 -5.18
CA SER A 30 10.82 -1.91 -4.17
C SER A 30 11.52 -1.12 -3.07
N LYS A 31 12.69 -1.56 -2.63
CA LYS A 31 13.45 -0.84 -1.62
C LYS A 31 13.89 0.53 -2.12
N SER A 32 14.41 0.60 -3.35
CA SER A 32 14.83 1.86 -3.96
C SER A 32 13.66 2.84 -4.08
N ALA A 33 12.51 2.35 -4.55
CA ALA A 33 11.30 3.18 -4.69
C ALA A 33 10.82 3.69 -3.33
N LEU A 34 10.83 2.82 -2.31
CA LEU A 34 10.40 3.21 -0.96
C LEU A 34 11.31 4.30 -0.40
N GLN A 35 12.62 4.16 -0.57
CA GLN A 35 13.59 5.15 -0.10
C GLN A 35 13.37 6.49 -0.80
N ARG A 36 13.07 6.48 -2.09
CA ARG A 36 12.77 7.69 -2.85
C ARG A 36 11.51 8.37 -2.33
N CYS A 37 10.46 7.60 -2.10
CA CYS A 37 9.21 8.13 -1.55
C CYS A 37 9.42 8.74 -0.17
N ARG A 38 10.28 8.13 0.65
CA ARG A 38 10.62 8.66 1.98
C ARG A 38 11.30 10.02 1.88
N LEU A 39 12.17 10.20 0.90
CA LEU A 39 12.85 11.49 0.69
C LEU A 39 11.87 12.58 0.21
N GLU A 40 10.78 12.17 -0.42
CA GLU A 40 9.78 13.10 -0.95
C GLU A 40 8.68 13.45 0.06
N GLY A 41 8.54 12.70 1.14
CA GLY A 41 7.51 12.95 2.14
C GLY A 41 7.31 11.81 3.12
N SER A 42 6.10 11.67 3.63
CA SER A 42 5.74 10.67 4.63
C SER A 42 5.37 9.34 4.00
N LEU A 43 5.62 8.26 4.74
CA LEU A 43 5.20 6.91 4.39
C LEU A 43 4.17 6.43 5.40
N ILE A 44 3.04 5.89 4.91
CA ILE A 44 1.99 5.33 5.76
C ILE A 44 1.55 3.97 5.24
N ALA A 45 0.98 3.17 6.13
CA ALA A 45 0.32 1.92 5.77
C ALA A 45 -0.89 1.73 6.69
N CYS A 46 -2.00 1.28 6.12
CA CYS A 46 -3.22 1.05 6.90
C CYS A 46 -3.13 -0.26 7.68
N GLU A 47 -4.08 -0.49 8.58
CA GLU A 47 -4.13 -1.67 9.43
C GLU A 47 -4.14 -2.97 8.64
N VAL A 48 -4.73 -3.00 7.43
CA VAL A 48 -4.74 -4.21 6.61
C VAL A 48 -3.31 -4.61 6.21
N VAL A 49 -2.51 -3.65 5.77
CA VAL A 49 -1.10 -3.88 5.39
C VAL A 49 -0.30 -4.33 6.60
N TRP A 50 -0.46 -3.66 7.74
CA TRP A 50 0.22 -4.05 8.97
C TRP A 50 -0.13 -5.49 9.36
N ALA A 51 -1.41 -5.85 9.28
CA ALA A 51 -1.86 -7.21 9.62
C ALA A 51 -1.29 -8.25 8.65
N GLU A 52 -1.30 -7.95 7.36
CA GLU A 52 -0.80 -8.88 6.35
C GLU A 52 0.70 -9.14 6.47
N ILE A 53 1.48 -8.12 6.85
CA ILE A 53 2.93 -8.25 6.89
C ILE A 53 3.44 -8.94 8.18
N VAL A 54 2.58 -9.15 9.16
CA VAL A 54 2.95 -9.87 10.37
C VAL A 54 3.58 -11.23 10.06
N ALA A 55 3.11 -11.90 9.03
CA ALA A 55 3.60 -13.23 8.65
C ALA A 55 5.09 -13.25 8.26
N ALA A 56 5.67 -12.09 7.91
CA ALA A 56 7.08 -11.99 7.55
C ALA A 56 8.02 -12.02 8.76
N PHE A 57 7.48 -11.98 9.98
CA PHE A 57 8.29 -11.83 11.20
C PHE A 57 7.95 -12.89 12.22
N SER A 58 8.97 -13.28 13.00
CA SER A 58 8.81 -14.26 14.08
C SER A 58 8.23 -13.64 15.36
N SER A 59 8.22 -12.31 15.46
CA SER A 59 7.64 -11.61 16.62
C SER A 59 7.12 -10.24 16.21
N THR A 60 6.16 -9.72 16.97
CA THR A 60 5.64 -8.36 16.73
C THR A 60 6.67 -7.30 17.05
N SER A 61 7.58 -7.54 18.00
CA SER A 61 8.67 -6.60 18.28
C SER A 61 9.58 -6.40 17.07
N LEU A 62 9.90 -7.49 16.35
CA LEU A 62 10.72 -7.41 15.15
C LEU A 62 9.99 -6.68 14.02
N LEU A 63 8.68 -6.93 13.88
CA LEU A 63 7.85 -6.22 12.92
C LEU A 63 7.87 -4.71 13.19
N GLU A 64 7.60 -4.33 14.44
CA GLU A 64 7.56 -2.92 14.82
C GLU A 64 8.90 -2.24 14.58
N ALA A 65 10.01 -2.91 14.93
CA ALA A 65 11.35 -2.38 14.69
C ALA A 65 11.63 -2.20 13.19
N ALA A 66 11.23 -3.16 12.37
CA ALA A 66 11.45 -3.10 10.92
C ALA A 66 10.64 -1.97 10.29
N MET A 67 9.37 -1.85 10.65
CA MET A 67 8.51 -0.78 10.12
C MET A 67 9.01 0.59 10.59
N GLY A 68 9.45 0.69 11.85
CA GLY A 68 10.06 1.91 12.37
C GLY A 68 11.34 2.28 11.66
N GLY A 69 12.17 1.28 11.33
CA GLY A 69 13.40 1.49 10.55
C GLY A 69 13.14 2.04 9.15
N LEU A 70 12.02 1.66 8.54
CA LEU A 70 11.60 2.19 7.24
C LEU A 70 10.80 3.49 7.38
N THR A 71 10.52 3.92 8.60
CA THR A 71 9.75 5.13 8.90
C THR A 71 8.31 5.06 8.36
N ILE A 72 7.70 3.89 8.42
CA ILE A 72 6.33 3.68 7.97
C ILE A 72 5.38 3.86 9.14
N GLY A 73 4.51 4.87 9.05
CA GLY A 73 3.53 5.16 10.07
C GLY A 73 2.29 4.30 9.96
N PHE A 74 1.70 3.96 11.10
CA PHE A 74 0.40 3.29 11.16
C PHE A 74 -0.69 4.33 10.88
N SER A 75 -1.52 4.10 9.85
CA SER A 75 -2.58 5.03 9.46
C SER A 75 -3.91 4.29 9.40
N PRO A 76 -4.78 4.44 10.41
CA PRO A 76 -6.06 3.74 10.44
C PRO A 76 -7.04 4.27 9.40
N MET A 77 -7.94 3.39 8.95
CA MET A 77 -9.04 3.76 8.07
C MET A 77 -10.14 4.45 8.86
N ASP A 78 -10.88 5.30 8.15
CA ASP A 78 -12.12 5.86 8.66
C ASP A 78 -13.33 5.11 8.06
N LEU A 79 -14.52 5.48 8.51
CA LEU A 79 -15.75 4.86 8.02
C LEU A 79 -15.92 5.10 6.52
N GLN A 80 -15.58 6.29 6.04
CA GLN A 80 -15.73 6.64 4.62
C GLN A 80 -14.89 5.72 3.74
N SER A 81 -13.65 5.43 4.14
CA SER A 81 -12.79 4.50 3.42
C SER A 81 -13.38 3.11 3.37
N CYS A 82 -13.94 2.65 4.49
CA CYS A 82 -14.58 1.33 4.56
C CYS A 82 -15.80 1.23 3.63
N LEU A 83 -16.63 2.25 3.63
CA LEU A 83 -17.83 2.27 2.78
C LEU A 83 -17.46 2.32 1.30
N TYR A 84 -16.48 3.12 0.94
CA TYR A 84 -15.99 3.18 -0.43
C TYR A 84 -15.47 1.81 -0.88
N ALA A 85 -14.63 1.20 -0.06
CA ALA A 85 -14.06 -0.11 -0.35
C ALA A 85 -15.12 -1.18 -0.53
N GLY A 86 -16.10 -1.20 0.37
CA GLY A 86 -17.19 -2.17 0.32
C GLY A 86 -18.05 -2.02 -0.92
N ASN A 87 -18.37 -0.79 -1.31
CA ASN A 87 -19.13 -0.52 -2.51
C ASN A 87 -18.36 -0.91 -3.77
N ALA A 88 -17.07 -0.59 -3.84
CA ALA A 88 -16.22 -0.95 -4.97
C ALA A 88 -16.11 -2.48 -5.13
N TRP A 89 -15.94 -3.19 -4.00
CA TRP A 89 -15.87 -4.66 -4.00
C TRP A 89 -17.20 -5.29 -4.42
N LYS A 90 -18.32 -4.73 -3.96
CA LYS A 90 -19.64 -5.17 -4.35
C LYS A 90 -19.85 -5.06 -5.87
N GLU A 91 -19.47 -3.93 -6.45
CA GLU A 91 -19.56 -3.73 -7.90
C GLU A 91 -18.65 -4.69 -8.67
N TYR A 92 -17.43 -4.91 -8.16
CA TYR A 92 -16.49 -5.85 -8.75
C TYR A 92 -17.10 -7.26 -8.81
N ARG A 93 -17.74 -7.72 -7.73
CA ARG A 93 -18.36 -9.05 -7.68
C ARG A 93 -19.57 -9.15 -8.58
N LYS A 94 -20.38 -8.10 -8.65
CA LYS A 94 -21.56 -8.06 -9.56
C LYS A 94 -21.15 -8.14 -11.02
N ALA A 95 -20.02 -7.55 -11.36
CA ALA A 95 -19.49 -7.57 -12.72
C ALA A 95 -18.81 -8.88 -13.08
N GLY A 96 -18.90 -9.91 -12.23
CA GLY A 96 -18.30 -11.21 -12.47
C GLY A 96 -16.82 -11.26 -12.11
N GLY A 97 -16.36 -10.38 -11.22
CA GLY A 97 -14.98 -10.35 -10.79
C GLY A 97 -14.54 -11.65 -10.16
N SER A 98 -13.28 -12.05 -10.41
CA SER A 98 -12.74 -13.31 -9.94
C SER A 98 -12.53 -13.31 -8.43
N ARG A 99 -12.47 -14.50 -7.84
CA ARG A 99 -12.21 -14.66 -6.40
C ARG A 99 -10.75 -14.37 -6.03
N GLN A 100 -9.89 -14.09 -7.01
CA GLN A 100 -8.50 -13.73 -6.76
C GLN A 100 -8.36 -12.39 -6.04
N ARG A 101 -9.37 -11.52 -6.16
CA ARG A 101 -9.37 -10.23 -5.45
C ARG A 101 -10.19 -10.33 -4.19
N MET A 102 -9.54 -10.03 -3.08
CA MET A 102 -10.16 -10.03 -1.76
C MET A 102 -10.55 -8.60 -1.40
N ILE A 103 -11.46 -8.48 -0.43
CA ILE A 103 -11.84 -7.15 0.06
C ILE A 103 -10.63 -6.36 0.57
N ALA A 104 -9.58 -7.04 1.02
CA ALA A 104 -8.35 -6.39 1.49
C ALA A 104 -7.76 -5.46 0.44
N ASP A 105 -7.75 -5.87 -0.84
CA ASP A 105 -7.23 -5.03 -1.92
C ASP A 105 -8.02 -3.73 -2.06
N PHE A 106 -9.33 -3.82 -1.90
CA PHE A 106 -10.20 -2.64 -1.99
C PHE A 106 -10.05 -1.74 -0.77
N LEU A 107 -9.79 -2.31 0.40
CA LEU A 107 -9.54 -1.52 1.61
C LEU A 107 -8.22 -0.74 1.49
N ILE A 108 -7.16 -1.39 1.01
CA ILE A 108 -5.86 -0.74 0.81
C ILE A 108 -5.98 0.41 -0.18
N GLY A 109 -6.65 0.18 -1.31
CA GLY A 109 -6.85 1.22 -2.33
C GLY A 109 -7.68 2.38 -1.80
N SER A 110 -8.75 2.08 -1.10
CA SER A 110 -9.64 3.10 -0.54
C SER A 110 -8.95 3.95 0.52
N HIS A 111 -8.17 3.31 1.40
CA HIS A 111 -7.38 4.03 2.39
C HIS A 111 -6.39 5.00 1.71
N ALA A 112 -5.66 4.52 0.70
CA ALA A 112 -4.70 5.35 -0.02
C ALA A 112 -5.38 6.53 -0.70
N LEU A 113 -6.54 6.29 -1.33
CA LEU A 113 -7.29 7.34 -2.00
C LEU A 113 -7.71 8.45 -1.04
N LYS A 114 -8.10 8.10 0.19
CA LYS A 114 -8.63 9.05 1.19
C LYS A 114 -7.55 9.70 2.05
N HIS A 115 -6.46 8.99 2.33
CA HIS A 115 -5.48 9.41 3.35
C HIS A 115 -4.08 9.68 2.80
N ALA A 116 -3.82 9.38 1.53
CA ALA A 116 -2.52 9.55 0.93
C ALA A 116 -2.59 10.34 -0.37
N THR A 117 -1.43 10.82 -0.81
CA THR A 117 -1.30 11.46 -2.12
C THR A 117 -1.24 10.42 -3.23
N ARG A 118 -0.64 9.26 -2.92
CA ARG A 118 -0.40 8.20 -3.92
C ARG A 118 -0.18 6.87 -3.21
N LEU A 119 -0.24 5.79 -4.00
CA LEU A 119 0.01 4.42 -3.52
C LEU A 119 1.23 3.84 -4.23
N LEU A 120 2.17 3.30 -3.47
CA LEU A 120 3.31 2.55 -3.99
C LEU A 120 2.95 1.07 -4.00
N THR A 121 2.88 0.46 -5.20
CA THR A 121 2.43 -0.92 -5.39
C THR A 121 2.95 -1.48 -6.70
N ARG A 122 3.15 -2.81 -6.76
CA ARG A 122 3.42 -3.49 -8.03
C ARG A 122 2.15 -3.93 -8.76
N ASP A 123 0.99 -3.73 -8.15
CA ASP A 123 -0.30 -4.17 -8.70
C ASP A 123 -1.03 -3.02 -9.41
N ARG A 124 -0.30 -2.32 -10.26
CA ARG A 124 -0.77 -1.10 -10.92
C ARG A 124 -2.04 -1.31 -11.71
N GLY A 125 -2.14 -2.43 -12.43
CA GLY A 125 -3.29 -2.70 -13.30
C GLY A 125 -4.61 -2.75 -12.54
N PHE A 126 -4.61 -3.42 -11.37
CA PHE A 126 -5.79 -3.50 -10.53
C PHE A 126 -6.22 -2.11 -10.03
N TYR A 127 -5.29 -1.37 -9.45
CA TYR A 127 -5.62 -0.07 -8.85
C TYR A 127 -6.02 0.97 -9.90
N ARG A 128 -5.42 0.96 -11.06
CA ARG A 128 -5.81 1.86 -12.16
C ARG A 128 -7.23 1.58 -12.63
N LYS A 129 -7.61 0.32 -12.64
CA LYS A 129 -8.95 -0.08 -13.12
C LYS A 129 -10.04 0.28 -12.13
N TYR A 130 -9.83 -0.02 -10.84
CA TYR A 130 -10.87 0.12 -9.82
C TYR A 130 -10.77 1.39 -8.98
N PHE A 131 -9.64 2.10 -9.06
CA PHE A 131 -9.42 3.36 -8.36
C PHE A 131 -8.81 4.38 -9.32
N PRO A 132 -9.59 4.83 -10.34
CA PRO A 132 -9.03 5.67 -11.41
C PRO A 132 -8.49 7.02 -10.94
N ASP A 133 -8.98 7.52 -9.80
CA ASP A 133 -8.53 8.80 -9.25
C ASP A 133 -7.30 8.66 -8.35
N LEU A 134 -6.85 7.41 -8.09
CA LEU A 134 -5.69 7.16 -7.25
C LEU A 134 -4.41 7.25 -8.07
N ILE A 135 -3.45 8.02 -7.60
CA ILE A 135 -2.12 8.06 -8.21
C ILE A 135 -1.35 6.84 -7.75
N VAL A 136 -0.82 6.07 -8.69
CA VAL A 136 -0.14 4.81 -8.43
C VAL A 136 1.30 4.88 -8.92
N LEU A 137 2.25 4.54 -8.03
CA LEU A 137 3.66 4.35 -8.39
C LEU A 137 3.98 2.87 -8.40
N ASP A 138 4.58 2.41 -9.47
CA ASP A 138 5.04 1.04 -9.62
C ASP A 138 6.57 1.03 -9.65
N PRO A 139 7.25 0.35 -8.71
CA PRO A 139 8.72 0.36 -8.66
C PRO A 139 9.39 -0.30 -9.85
N THR A 140 8.65 -1.10 -10.63
CA THR A 140 9.16 -1.78 -11.81
C THR A 140 9.16 -0.89 -13.06
N ILE A 141 8.58 0.31 -12.97
CA ILE A 141 8.44 1.25 -14.08
C ILE A 141 9.23 2.51 -13.76
N PRO A 142 10.21 2.86 -14.60
CA PRO A 142 11.06 4.05 -14.38
C PRO A 142 10.29 5.36 -14.45
#